data_804bb7c17572e12b0d6d28b2f781115e
#
_entry.id   804bb7c17572e12b0d6d28b2f781115e
#
_cell.length_a   1.000
_cell.length_b   1.000
_cell.length_c   1.000
_cell.angle_alpha   90.00
_cell.angle_beta   90.00
_cell.angle_gamma   90.00
#
_symmetry.space_group_name_H-M   'P 1'
#
loop_
_entity.id
_entity.type
_entity.pdbx_description
1 polymer ?
#
loop_
_entity_poly.entity_id
_entity_poly.type
_entity_poly.pdbx_seq_one_letter_code
_entity_poly.pdbx_strand_id
1 'polypeptide(L)' 'MKYFLLLWVCSAINGSCMVPPVQSNQLFNSHYECVKKGYLDGLQMVQAIGEIEIEKNRLFVAFNCKPEISI' A
#
# COMPACT_ATOMS: atom_id res chain seq x y z
N MET A 1 -5.04 20.46 2.79
CA MET A 1 -4.30 19.61 1.84
C MET A 1 -4.84 18.20 1.91
N LYS A 2 -5.06 17.58 0.77
CA LYS A 2 -5.53 16.19 0.70
C LYS A 2 -4.36 15.27 0.44
N TYR A 3 -4.50 14.02 0.85
CA TYR A 3 -3.49 13.00 0.64
C TYR A 3 -4.10 11.82 -0.09
N PHE A 4 -3.32 11.18 -0.95
CA PHE A 4 -3.74 9.94 -1.58
C PHE A 4 -2.79 8.81 -1.21
N LEU A 5 -3.35 7.59 -1.20
CA LEU A 5 -2.67 6.39 -0.73
C LEU A 5 -2.25 5.54 -1.92
N LEU A 6 -0.99 5.14 -1.93
CA LEU A 6 -0.43 4.21 -2.91
C LEU A 6 0.05 2.96 -2.19
N LEU A 7 -0.29 1.78 -2.72
CA LEU A 7 0.09 0.51 -2.13
C LEU A 7 0.85 -0.33 -3.15
N TRP A 8 1.89 -1.02 -2.70
CA TRP A 8 2.66 -1.93 -3.51
C TRP A 8 2.76 -3.28 -2.83
N VAL A 9 2.76 -4.36 -3.63
CA VAL A 9 3.15 -5.67 -3.14
C VAL A 9 4.60 -5.90 -3.59
N CYS A 10 5.45 -6.19 -2.62
CA CYS A 10 6.88 -6.32 -2.87
C CYS A 10 7.36 -7.71 -2.45
N SER A 11 8.44 -8.18 -3.09
CA SER A 11 9.10 -9.43 -2.73
C SER A 11 10.41 -9.12 -2.02
N ALA A 12 10.59 -9.69 -0.82
CA ALA A 12 11.82 -9.52 -0.07
C ALA A 12 12.97 -10.36 -0.64
N ILE A 13 12.65 -11.34 -1.48
CA ILE A 13 13.68 -12.22 -2.06
C ILE A 13 14.50 -11.47 -3.10
N ASN A 14 13.82 -10.79 -4.02
CA ASN A 14 14.52 -10.09 -5.10
C ASN A 14 14.41 -8.56 -5.01
N GLY A 15 13.75 -8.07 -3.99
CA GLY A 15 13.63 -6.63 -3.77
C GLY A 15 12.73 -5.89 -4.72
N SER A 16 11.99 -6.61 -5.57
CA SER A 16 11.13 -5.94 -6.55
C SER A 16 9.71 -5.79 -6.06
N CYS A 17 9.06 -4.74 -6.52
CA CYS A 17 7.67 -4.43 -6.19
C CYS A 17 6.83 -4.41 -7.45
N MET A 18 5.55 -4.72 -7.29
CA MET A 18 4.60 -4.62 -8.40
C MET A 18 4.45 -3.17 -8.85
N VAL A 19 4.46 -2.98 -10.15
CA VAL A 19 4.30 -1.65 -10.76
C VAL A 19 3.21 -1.79 -11.83
N PRO A 20 2.23 -0.89 -11.88
CA PRO A 20 2.05 0.31 -11.05
C PRO A 20 1.47 -0.01 -9.68
N PRO A 21 1.59 0.92 -8.72
CA PRO A 21 0.97 0.72 -7.42
C PRO A 21 -0.55 0.79 -7.50
N VAL A 22 -1.20 0.19 -6.51
CA VAL A 22 -2.65 0.32 -6.36
C VAL A 22 -2.92 1.66 -5.69
N GLN A 23 -3.70 2.49 -6.35
CA GLN A 23 -4.07 3.80 -5.81
C GLN A 23 -5.48 3.74 -5.23
N SER A 24 -5.63 4.24 -4.01
CA SER A 24 -6.94 4.36 -3.39
C SER A 24 -7.76 5.43 -4.12
N ASN A 25 -9.06 5.17 -4.27
CA ASN A 25 -9.99 6.14 -4.85
C ASN A 25 -10.36 7.25 -3.86
N GLN A 26 -9.99 7.07 -2.61
CA GLN A 26 -10.37 7.99 -1.53
C GLN A 26 -9.22 8.96 -1.26
N LEU A 27 -9.57 10.23 -1.08
CA LEU A 27 -8.63 11.24 -0.60
C LEU A 27 -8.82 11.41 0.90
N PHE A 28 -7.72 11.62 1.59
CA PHE A 28 -7.71 11.74 3.05
C PHE A 28 -7.41 13.18 3.44
N ASN A 29 -8.04 13.63 4.52
CA ASN A 29 -7.89 15.01 4.97
C ASN A 29 -6.59 15.25 5.73
N SER A 30 -5.94 14.18 6.20
CA SER A 30 -4.70 14.30 6.96
C SER A 30 -3.76 13.15 6.64
N HIS A 31 -2.49 13.37 6.88
CA HIS A 31 -1.46 12.32 6.75
C HIS A 31 -1.76 11.16 7.69
N TYR A 32 -2.22 11.46 8.91
CA TYR A 32 -2.55 10.45 9.90
C TYR A 32 -3.64 9.49 9.39
N GLU A 33 -4.72 10.05 8.84
CA GLU A 33 -5.81 9.23 8.30
C GLU A 33 -5.34 8.35 7.14
N CYS A 34 -4.48 8.90 6.29
CA CYS A 34 -3.92 8.15 5.17
C CYS A 34 -3.04 6.99 5.67
N VAL A 35 -2.17 7.23 6.64
CA VAL A 35 -1.30 6.19 7.20
C VAL A 35 -2.12 5.09 7.86
N LYS A 36 -3.12 5.47 8.62
CA LYS A 36 -4.01 4.50 9.27
C LYS A 36 -4.68 3.59 8.24
N LYS A 37 -5.21 4.17 7.18
CA LYS A 37 -5.84 3.40 6.11
C LYS A 37 -4.83 2.53 5.38
N GLY A 38 -3.60 3.02 5.21
CA GLY A 38 -2.53 2.26 4.59
C GLY A 38 -2.26 0.94 5.32
N TYR A 39 -2.19 0.97 6.64
CA TYR A 39 -2.00 -0.25 7.42
C TYR A 39 -3.21 -1.18 7.34
N LEU A 40 -4.42 -0.62 7.37
CA LEU A 40 -5.64 -1.45 7.27
C LEU A 40 -5.74 -2.12 5.91
N ASP A 41 -5.54 -1.36 4.84
CA ASP A 41 -5.60 -1.91 3.48
C ASP A 41 -4.46 -2.89 3.23
N GLY A 42 -3.28 -2.61 3.76
CA GLY A 42 -2.15 -3.52 3.67
C GLY A 42 -2.44 -4.86 4.32
N LEU A 43 -3.04 -4.85 5.50
CA LEU A 43 -3.44 -6.07 6.18
C LEU A 43 -4.45 -6.86 5.35
N GLN A 44 -5.43 -6.18 4.80
CA GLN A 44 -6.44 -6.83 3.95
C GLN A 44 -5.81 -7.46 2.70
N MET A 45 -4.84 -6.79 2.10
CA MET A 45 -4.13 -7.32 0.94
C MET A 45 -3.33 -8.56 1.30
N VAL A 46 -2.65 -8.55 2.43
CA VAL A 46 -1.90 -9.72 2.91
C VAL A 46 -2.84 -10.90 3.11
N GLN A 47 -3.98 -10.66 3.73
CA GLN A 47 -4.97 -11.72 3.97
C GLN A 47 -5.56 -12.24 2.67
N ALA A 48 -5.79 -11.36 1.70
CA ALA A 48 -6.34 -11.76 0.40
C ALA A 48 -5.34 -12.58 -0.42
N ILE A 49 -4.05 -12.26 -0.35
CA ILE A 49 -3.00 -13.01 -1.03
C ILE A 49 -2.88 -14.42 -0.42
N GLY A 50 -2.95 -14.49 0.89
CA GLY A 50 -2.92 -15.76 1.61
C GLY A 50 -1.53 -16.18 2.05
N GLU A 51 -1.51 -17.04 3.07
CA GLU A 51 -0.27 -17.44 3.75
C GLU A 51 0.72 -18.12 2.80
N ILE A 52 0.23 -18.98 1.92
CA ILE A 52 1.10 -19.78 1.05
C ILE A 52 1.95 -18.89 0.15
N GLU A 53 1.30 -17.94 -0.54
CA GLU A 53 2.00 -17.04 -1.44
C GLU A 53 2.91 -16.07 -0.70
N ILE A 54 2.45 -15.58 0.44
CA ILE A 54 3.24 -14.67 1.28
C ILE A 54 4.55 -15.36 1.71
N GLU A 55 4.46 -16.60 2.20
CA GLU A 55 5.64 -17.35 2.65
C GLU A 55 6.55 -17.74 1.50
N LYS A 56 5.97 -18.21 0.40
CA LYS A 56 6.73 -18.72 -0.74
C LYS A 56 7.61 -17.64 -1.37
N ASN A 57 7.08 -16.46 -1.53
CA ASN A 57 7.78 -15.37 -2.22
C ASN A 57 8.24 -14.27 -1.28
N ARG A 58 8.07 -14.44 0.03
CA ARG A 58 8.42 -13.45 1.05
C ARG A 58 7.82 -12.10 0.71
N LEU A 59 6.51 -12.10 0.44
CA LEU A 59 5.81 -10.89 0.04
C LEU A 59 5.49 -10.00 1.24
N PHE A 60 5.48 -8.71 0.99
CA PHE A 60 5.02 -7.74 1.97
C PHE A 60 4.37 -6.58 1.23
N VAL A 61 3.58 -5.81 1.96
CA VAL A 61 2.90 -4.66 1.39
C VAL A 61 3.59 -3.40 1.90
N ALA A 62 3.92 -2.51 0.98
CA ALA A 62 4.42 -1.19 1.30
C ALA A 62 3.40 -0.16 0.85
N PHE A 63 3.36 0.98 1.52
CA PHE A 63 2.47 2.06 1.11
C PHE A 63 3.14 3.41 1.30
N ASN A 64 2.59 4.39 0.62
CA ASN A 64 3.06 5.76 0.74
C ASN A 64 1.86 6.68 0.67
N CYS A 65 1.90 7.74 1.46
CA CYS A 65 0.89 8.78 1.48
C CYS A 65 1.48 10.03 0.87
N LYS A 66 0.93 10.46 -0.25
CA LYS A 66 1.43 11.62 -0.96
C LYS A 66 0.43 12.75 -0.91
N PRO A 67 0.89 13.98 -0.66
CA PRO A 67 -0.02 15.11 -0.71
C PRO A 67 -0.48 15.36 -2.14
N GLU A 68 -1.76 15.68 -2.28
CA GLU A 68 -2.30 16.12 -3.55
C GLU A 68 -1.86 17.56 -3.75
N ILE A 69 -1.11 17.79 -4.83
CA ILE A 69 -0.66 19.14 -5.14
C ILE A 69 -1.61 19.70 -6.17
N SER A 70 -2.35 20.71 -5.76
CA SER A 70 -3.25 21.45 -6.63
C SER A 70 -2.48 22.65 -7.17
N ILE A 71 -2.30 22.69 -8.46
CA ILE A 71 -1.61 23.80 -9.10
C ILE A 71 -2.64 24.79 -9.62
#